data_70b901e5378f0e4b559f8e2a0150f56f
#
_entry.id   70b901e5378f0e4b559f8e2a0150f56f
#
_cell.length_a   1.000
_cell.length_b   1.000
_cell.length_c   1.000
_cell.angle_alpha   90.00
_cell.angle_beta   90.00
_cell.angle_gamma   90.00
#
_symmetry.space_group_name_H-M   'P 1'
#
loop_
_entity.id
_entity.type
_entity.pdbx_description
1 polymer ?
#
loop_
_entity_poly.entity_id
_entity_poly.type
_entity_poly.pdbx_seq_one_letter_code
_entity_poly.pdbx_strand_id
1 'polypeptide(L)'
;MRILIAALLAGCTVLPAAAQLRQPPELTLAAANRLAAGAIDACRRQGRDIVVSVLDRGGNLVALQRADGVGPHNTEASRRKAYTALSTRSATLALARKAAADPDARNLAGLPELLLLGGGVPLTVQGQAAGAIGVAGGGGAVNDHACALAALAAVPELDQPLP
;
A
#
# COMPACT_ATOMS: atom_id res chain seq x y z
N MET A 1 4.47 65.84 44.28
CA MET A 1 5.20 64.93 43.41
C MET A 1 4.32 63.66 43.26
N ARG A 2 3.50 63.56 42.19
CA ARG A 2 2.57 62.46 41.97
C ARG A 2 3.21 61.49 40.99
N ILE A 3 3.49 60.26 41.44
CA ILE A 3 4.04 59.19 40.63
C ILE A 3 2.84 58.45 39.99
N LEU A 4 2.69 58.53 38.68
CA LEU A 4 1.75 57.77 37.87
C LEU A 4 2.42 56.39 37.57
N ILE A 5 1.89 55.32 38.15
CA ILE A 5 2.27 53.92 37.81
C ILE A 5 1.37 53.52 36.64
N ALA A 6 1.95 53.42 35.45
CA ALA A 6 1.29 52.83 34.28
C ALA A 6 1.39 51.29 34.37
N ALA A 7 0.27 50.61 34.60
CA ALA A 7 0.21 49.15 34.57
C ALA A 7 0.12 48.70 33.11
N LEU A 8 1.19 48.04 32.63
CA LEU A 8 1.22 47.40 31.32
C LEU A 8 0.47 46.03 31.41
N LEU A 9 -0.76 46.00 30.92
CA LEU A 9 -1.51 44.75 30.72
C LEU A 9 -0.97 44.05 29.47
N ALA A 10 -0.08 43.07 29.66
CA ALA A 10 0.35 42.16 28.58
C ALA A 10 -0.81 41.21 28.27
N GLY A 11 -1.57 41.52 27.19
CA GLY A 11 -2.61 40.64 26.67
C GLY A 11 -1.99 39.35 26.09
N CYS A 12 -2.16 38.25 26.78
CA CYS A 12 -1.82 36.94 26.28
C CYS A 12 -2.85 36.52 25.20
N THR A 13 -2.51 36.72 23.92
CA THR A 13 -3.33 36.22 22.81
C THR A 13 -3.17 34.73 22.69
N VAL A 14 -4.15 33.97 23.19
CA VAL A 14 -4.23 32.52 22.95
C VAL A 14 -4.66 32.34 21.49
N LEU A 15 -3.72 31.98 20.62
CA LEU A 15 -4.03 31.55 19.26
C LEU A 15 -4.76 30.19 19.35
N PRO A 16 -5.92 30.04 18.69
CA PRO A 16 -6.61 28.75 18.64
C PRO A 16 -5.68 27.74 17.98
N ALA A 17 -5.39 26.65 18.66
CA ALA A 17 -4.72 25.49 18.06
C ALA A 17 -5.68 24.88 17.05
N ALA A 18 -5.52 25.23 15.76
CA ALA A 18 -6.28 24.60 14.68
C ALA A 18 -5.86 23.14 14.59
N ALA A 19 -6.76 22.22 14.97
CA ALA A 19 -6.60 20.80 14.70
C ALA A 19 -6.57 20.60 13.19
N GLN A 20 -5.38 20.32 12.64
CA GLN A 20 -5.22 20.11 11.21
C GLN A 20 -5.69 18.70 10.85
N LEU A 21 -6.83 18.60 10.17
CA LEU A 21 -7.27 17.36 9.54
C LEU A 21 -6.42 17.12 8.29
N ARG A 22 -5.84 15.92 8.20
CA ARG A 22 -5.14 15.49 6.99
C ARG A 22 -6.17 15.11 5.93
N GLN A 23 -5.90 15.51 4.68
CA GLN A 23 -6.62 15.03 3.50
C GLN A 23 -5.69 14.09 2.70
N PRO A 24 -5.52 12.83 3.11
CA PRO A 24 -4.67 11.89 2.39
C PRO A 24 -5.33 11.45 1.07
N PRO A 25 -4.52 11.02 0.08
CA PRO A 25 -5.06 10.47 -1.16
C PRO A 25 -5.91 9.23 -0.88
N GLU A 26 -6.99 9.06 -1.65
CA GLU A 26 -7.92 7.94 -1.54
C GLU A 26 -8.03 7.24 -2.89
N LEU A 27 -7.97 5.90 -2.89
CA LEU A 27 -8.20 5.09 -4.08
C LEU A 27 -9.69 5.02 -4.41
N THR A 28 -10.05 5.43 -5.64
CA THR A 28 -11.40 5.20 -6.14
C THR A 28 -11.56 3.75 -6.61
N LEU A 29 -12.81 3.26 -6.61
CA LEU A 29 -13.12 1.93 -7.20
C LEU A 29 -12.68 1.85 -8.67
N ALA A 30 -12.79 2.93 -9.43
CA ALA A 30 -12.34 2.98 -10.82
C ALA A 30 -10.83 2.78 -10.95
N ALA A 31 -10.02 3.43 -10.10
CA ALA A 31 -8.57 3.24 -10.07
C ALA A 31 -8.20 1.82 -9.63
N ALA A 32 -8.86 1.28 -8.60
CA ALA A 32 -8.64 -0.08 -8.13
C ALA A 32 -8.93 -1.12 -9.22
N ASN A 33 -10.01 -0.97 -9.98
CA ASN A 33 -10.34 -1.85 -11.10
C ASN A 33 -9.33 -1.75 -12.24
N ARG A 34 -8.83 -0.55 -12.57
CA ARG A 34 -7.76 -0.38 -13.57
C ARG A 34 -6.46 -1.07 -13.13
N LEU A 35 -6.07 -0.94 -11.87
CA LEU A 35 -4.91 -1.65 -11.31
C LEU A 35 -5.07 -3.16 -11.42
N ALA A 36 -6.24 -3.70 -11.03
CA ALA A 36 -6.48 -5.13 -11.08
C ALA A 36 -6.44 -5.66 -12.52
N ALA A 37 -7.09 -4.99 -13.46
CA ALA A 37 -7.04 -5.35 -14.88
C ALA A 37 -5.61 -5.27 -15.44
N GLY A 38 -4.87 -4.20 -15.14
CA GLY A 38 -3.48 -4.02 -15.58
C GLY A 38 -2.55 -5.13 -15.09
N ALA A 39 -2.70 -5.58 -13.84
CA ALA A 39 -1.93 -6.71 -13.32
C ALA A 39 -2.29 -8.03 -14.04
N ILE A 40 -3.58 -8.30 -14.25
CA ILE A 40 -4.05 -9.48 -14.98
C ILE A 40 -3.50 -9.49 -16.39
N ASP A 41 -3.58 -8.38 -17.12
CA ASP A 41 -3.06 -8.27 -18.47
C ASP A 41 -1.54 -8.45 -18.53
N ALA A 42 -0.81 -7.88 -17.57
CA ALA A 42 0.63 -8.04 -17.48
C ALA A 42 1.05 -9.50 -17.27
N CYS A 43 0.38 -10.22 -16.38
CA CYS A 43 0.64 -11.63 -16.15
C CYS A 43 0.19 -12.53 -17.33
N ARG A 44 -0.95 -12.24 -17.96
CA ARG A 44 -1.44 -12.98 -19.13
C ARG A 44 -0.47 -12.92 -20.31
N ARG A 45 0.19 -11.78 -20.53
CA ARG A 45 1.25 -11.68 -21.55
C ARG A 45 2.41 -12.63 -21.31
N GLN A 46 2.56 -13.14 -20.08
CA GLN A 46 3.55 -14.13 -19.69
C GLN A 46 2.96 -15.56 -19.59
N GLY A 47 1.70 -15.76 -20.09
CA GLY A 47 1.00 -17.04 -20.04
C GLY A 47 0.56 -17.45 -18.62
N ARG A 48 0.27 -16.48 -17.74
CA ARG A 48 -0.05 -16.75 -16.32
C ARG A 48 -1.38 -16.11 -15.93
N ASP A 49 -2.21 -16.90 -15.25
CA ASP A 49 -3.45 -16.43 -14.62
C ASP A 49 -3.22 -16.18 -13.14
N ILE A 50 -3.80 -15.08 -12.62
CA ILE A 50 -3.54 -14.59 -11.28
C ILE A 50 -4.83 -14.18 -10.56
N VAL A 51 -4.71 -13.98 -9.25
CA VAL A 51 -5.65 -13.22 -8.43
C VAL A 51 -5.00 -11.90 -8.04
N VAL A 52 -5.78 -10.83 -8.09
CA VAL A 52 -5.38 -9.49 -7.68
C VAL A 52 -6.33 -8.97 -6.62
N SER A 53 -5.78 -8.44 -5.54
CA SER A 53 -6.51 -7.69 -4.51
C SER A 53 -5.97 -6.27 -4.44
N VAL A 54 -6.86 -5.28 -4.39
CA VAL A 54 -6.51 -3.87 -4.16
C VAL A 54 -7.20 -3.40 -2.89
N LEU A 55 -6.40 -2.90 -1.95
CA LEU A 55 -6.85 -2.38 -0.66
C LEU A 55 -6.75 -0.86 -0.64
N ASP A 56 -7.67 -0.20 0.07
CA ASP A 56 -7.55 1.21 0.41
C ASP A 56 -6.47 1.45 1.48
N ARG A 57 -6.23 2.71 1.85
CA ARG A 57 -5.26 3.08 2.89
C ARG A 57 -5.63 2.59 4.29
N GLY A 58 -6.89 2.24 4.53
CA GLY A 58 -7.40 1.65 5.77
C GLY A 58 -7.26 0.13 5.83
N GLY A 59 -6.82 -0.51 4.73
CA GLY A 59 -6.69 -1.96 4.61
C GLY A 59 -7.98 -2.66 4.21
N ASN A 60 -9.03 -1.92 3.81
CA ASN A 60 -10.28 -2.50 3.34
C ASN A 60 -10.14 -2.91 1.86
N LEU A 61 -10.79 -4.01 1.51
CA LEU A 61 -10.81 -4.50 0.13
C LEU A 61 -11.68 -3.59 -0.75
N VAL A 62 -11.09 -2.97 -1.76
CA VAL A 62 -11.78 -2.14 -2.76
C VAL A 62 -12.13 -2.94 -4.01
N ALA A 63 -11.17 -3.75 -4.49
CA ALA A 63 -11.37 -4.61 -5.65
C ALA A 63 -10.63 -5.93 -5.48
N LEU A 64 -11.28 -7.02 -5.95
CA LEU A 64 -10.67 -8.33 -6.10
C LEU A 64 -11.09 -8.89 -7.45
N GLN A 65 -10.09 -9.30 -8.24
CA GLN A 65 -10.34 -10.00 -9.51
C GLN A 65 -9.51 -11.29 -9.53
N ARG A 66 -10.18 -12.37 -9.92
CA ARG A 66 -9.58 -13.69 -10.07
C ARG A 66 -9.75 -14.17 -11.49
N ALA A 67 -8.63 -14.49 -12.14
CA ALA A 67 -8.66 -15.15 -13.44
C ALA A 67 -9.11 -16.61 -13.31
N ASP A 68 -9.56 -17.19 -14.43
CA ASP A 68 -10.05 -18.57 -14.48
C ASP A 68 -8.95 -19.57 -14.11
N GLY A 69 -9.33 -20.67 -13.47
CA GLY A 69 -8.40 -21.78 -13.18
C GLY A 69 -7.38 -21.54 -12.08
N VAL A 70 -7.28 -20.33 -11.51
CA VAL A 70 -6.31 -20.04 -10.44
C VAL A 70 -6.68 -20.76 -9.14
N GLY A 71 -5.70 -21.39 -8.48
CA GLY A 71 -5.91 -22.14 -7.25
C GLY A 71 -6.54 -21.29 -6.14
N PRO A 72 -7.50 -21.81 -5.35
CA PRO A 72 -8.33 -21.02 -4.43
C PRO A 72 -7.55 -20.29 -3.33
N HIS A 73 -6.42 -20.83 -2.88
CA HIS A 73 -5.57 -20.20 -1.85
C HIS A 73 -5.00 -18.84 -2.29
N ASN A 74 -4.90 -18.59 -3.62
CA ASN A 74 -4.37 -17.34 -4.14
C ASN A 74 -5.28 -16.13 -3.86
N THR A 75 -6.56 -16.36 -3.65
CA THR A 75 -7.50 -15.29 -3.27
C THR A 75 -7.08 -14.65 -1.94
N GLU A 76 -6.88 -15.46 -0.91
CA GLU A 76 -6.42 -14.95 0.38
C GLU A 76 -4.95 -14.53 0.34
N ALA A 77 -4.11 -15.22 -0.40
CA ALA A 77 -2.71 -14.85 -0.55
C ALA A 77 -2.55 -13.46 -1.17
N SER A 78 -3.31 -13.10 -2.21
CA SER A 78 -3.27 -11.77 -2.82
C SER A 78 -3.68 -10.68 -1.82
N ARG A 79 -4.77 -10.91 -1.07
CA ARG A 79 -5.25 -9.97 -0.04
C ARG A 79 -4.19 -9.75 1.06
N ARG A 80 -3.59 -10.84 1.59
CA ARG A 80 -2.56 -10.76 2.64
C ARG A 80 -1.27 -10.10 2.14
N LYS A 81 -0.87 -10.34 0.89
CA LYS A 81 0.27 -9.64 0.28
C LYS A 81 0.02 -8.13 0.18
N ALA A 82 -1.18 -7.71 -0.26
CA ALA A 82 -1.57 -6.31 -0.27
C ALA A 82 -1.55 -5.71 1.14
N TYR A 83 -2.16 -6.39 2.12
CA TYR A 83 -2.19 -5.95 3.51
C TYR A 83 -0.78 -5.81 4.10
N THR A 84 0.10 -6.78 3.85
CA THR A 84 1.50 -6.73 4.28
C THR A 84 2.22 -5.53 3.69
N ALA A 85 2.07 -5.28 2.39
CA ALA A 85 2.70 -4.14 1.72
C ALA A 85 2.19 -2.80 2.28
N LEU A 86 0.88 -2.67 2.53
CA LEU A 86 0.27 -1.49 3.14
C LEU A 86 0.81 -1.24 4.55
N SER A 87 0.74 -2.25 5.42
CA SER A 87 1.09 -2.14 6.84
C SER A 87 2.56 -1.84 7.06
N THR A 88 3.43 -2.47 6.26
CA THR A 88 4.88 -2.32 6.38
C THR A 88 5.45 -1.21 5.50
N ARG A 89 4.62 -0.61 4.62
CA ARG A 89 5.03 0.38 3.61
C ARG A 89 6.20 -0.10 2.75
N SER A 90 6.26 -1.38 2.49
CA SER A 90 7.34 -2.03 1.78
C SER A 90 6.81 -3.05 0.79
N ALA A 91 7.43 -3.15 -0.37
CA ALA A 91 7.14 -4.24 -1.29
C ALA A 91 7.45 -5.59 -0.61
N THR A 92 6.50 -6.53 -0.66
CA THR A 92 6.62 -7.79 0.08
C THR A 92 7.79 -8.66 -0.40
N LEU A 93 8.25 -8.50 -1.65
CA LEU A 93 9.45 -9.16 -2.14
C LEU A 93 10.72 -8.68 -1.42
N ALA A 94 10.86 -7.36 -1.25
CA ALA A 94 11.98 -6.76 -0.52
C ALA A 94 11.93 -7.13 0.96
N LEU A 95 10.73 -7.09 1.56
CA LEU A 95 10.52 -7.44 2.96
C LEU A 95 10.86 -8.92 3.23
N ALA A 96 10.46 -9.84 2.35
CA ALA A 96 10.78 -11.26 2.47
C ALA A 96 12.30 -11.50 2.42
N ARG A 97 12.99 -10.81 1.50
CA ARG A 97 14.46 -10.91 1.38
C ARG A 97 15.15 -10.36 2.62
N LYS A 98 14.68 -9.22 3.15
CA LYS A 98 15.18 -8.65 4.40
C LYS A 98 14.98 -9.61 5.56
N ALA A 99 13.78 -10.16 5.74
CA ALA A 99 13.49 -11.11 6.82
C ALA A 99 14.31 -12.40 6.74
N ALA A 100 14.71 -12.83 5.53
CA ALA A 100 15.60 -13.97 5.36
C ALA A 100 17.06 -13.66 5.76
N ALA A 101 17.51 -12.42 5.59
CA ALA A 101 18.89 -12.01 5.84
C ALA A 101 19.10 -11.40 7.25
N ASP A 102 18.07 -10.84 7.86
CA ASP A 102 18.12 -10.07 9.10
C ASP A 102 17.37 -10.81 10.22
N PRO A 103 18.08 -11.27 11.29
CA PRO A 103 17.46 -11.95 12.42
C PRO A 103 16.35 -11.13 13.10
N ASP A 104 16.48 -9.80 13.16
CA ASP A 104 15.52 -8.92 13.81
C ASP A 104 14.20 -8.82 13.00
N ALA A 105 14.28 -8.93 11.69
CA ALA A 105 13.11 -8.92 10.80
C ALA A 105 12.44 -10.30 10.65
N ARG A 106 13.13 -11.39 11.00
CA ARG A 106 12.66 -12.77 10.78
C ARG A 106 11.31 -13.05 11.45
N ASN A 107 11.10 -12.52 12.65
CA ASN A 107 9.90 -12.76 13.43
C ASN A 107 8.63 -12.14 12.85
N LEU A 108 8.75 -11.22 11.86
CA LEU A 108 7.59 -10.71 11.13
C LEU A 108 6.81 -11.81 10.41
N ALA A 109 7.48 -12.90 10.02
CA ALA A 109 6.82 -14.06 9.40
C ALA A 109 5.87 -14.82 10.37
N GLY A 110 6.01 -14.61 11.68
CA GLY A 110 5.15 -15.20 12.70
C GLY A 110 3.85 -14.43 12.95
N LEU A 111 3.67 -13.24 12.36
CA LEU A 111 2.43 -12.47 12.49
C LEU A 111 1.38 -13.03 11.51
N PRO A 112 0.20 -13.52 12.02
CA PRO A 112 -0.77 -14.25 11.19
C PRO A 112 -1.32 -13.43 10.03
N GLU A 113 -1.42 -12.10 10.20
CA GLU A 113 -1.96 -11.18 9.19
C GLU A 113 -0.99 -10.93 8.05
N LEU A 114 0.32 -11.08 8.30
CA LEU A 114 1.35 -10.79 7.31
C LEU A 114 1.66 -12.03 6.46
N LEU A 115 1.97 -11.78 5.19
CA LEU A 115 2.49 -12.78 4.26
C LEU A 115 3.74 -12.22 3.57
N LEU A 116 4.91 -12.61 4.05
CA LEU A 116 6.20 -12.19 3.52
C LEU A 116 6.54 -13.00 2.25
N LEU A 117 5.76 -12.76 1.21
CA LEU A 117 5.91 -13.41 -0.10
C LEU A 117 5.67 -12.37 -1.19
N GLY A 118 6.60 -12.26 -2.14
CA GLY A 118 6.53 -11.23 -3.19
C GLY A 118 5.21 -11.21 -3.95
N GLY A 119 4.81 -10.00 -4.39
CA GLY A 119 3.56 -9.74 -5.08
C GLY A 119 2.71 -8.64 -4.42
N GLY A 120 3.03 -8.21 -3.19
CA GLY A 120 2.44 -7.04 -2.57
C GLY A 120 3.26 -5.79 -2.86
N VAL A 121 2.60 -4.69 -3.27
CA VAL A 121 3.22 -3.40 -3.56
C VAL A 121 2.39 -2.28 -2.93
N PRO A 122 3.00 -1.39 -2.13
CA PRO A 122 2.29 -0.23 -1.61
C PRO A 122 1.97 0.74 -2.75
N LEU A 123 0.81 1.37 -2.68
CA LEU A 123 0.36 2.40 -3.61
C LEU A 123 0.48 3.75 -2.93
N THR A 124 1.26 4.66 -3.51
CA THR A 124 1.51 5.98 -2.94
C THR A 124 1.24 7.08 -3.96
N VAL A 125 0.92 8.26 -3.45
CA VAL A 125 0.81 9.52 -4.21
C VAL A 125 1.63 10.56 -3.47
N GLN A 126 2.68 11.10 -4.07
CA GLN A 126 3.60 12.05 -3.44
C GLN A 126 4.14 11.54 -2.09
N GLY A 127 4.50 10.25 -2.03
CA GLY A 127 5.00 9.57 -0.84
C GLY A 127 3.96 9.25 0.23
N GLN A 128 2.68 9.63 0.04
CA GLN A 128 1.60 9.32 0.98
C GLN A 128 0.88 8.04 0.56
N ALA A 129 0.63 7.16 1.54
CA ALA A 129 -0.07 5.90 1.27
C ALA A 129 -1.52 6.16 0.83
N ALA A 130 -1.87 5.65 -0.34
CA ALA A 130 -3.23 5.61 -0.89
C ALA A 130 -3.87 4.22 -0.77
N GLY A 131 -3.05 3.17 -0.67
CA GLY A 131 -3.51 1.79 -0.57
C GLY A 131 -2.39 0.79 -0.84
N ALA A 132 -2.76 -0.40 -1.28
CA ALA A 132 -1.82 -1.42 -1.75
C ALA A 132 -2.46 -2.37 -2.76
N ILE A 133 -1.65 -2.95 -3.64
CA ILE A 133 -2.01 -4.04 -4.54
C ILE A 133 -1.31 -5.33 -4.12
N GLY A 134 -1.97 -6.46 -4.25
CA GLY A 134 -1.41 -7.78 -4.04
C GLY A 134 -1.76 -8.73 -5.17
N VAL A 135 -0.76 -9.42 -5.69
CA VAL A 135 -0.86 -10.40 -6.78
C VAL A 135 -0.42 -11.77 -6.29
N ALA A 136 -1.17 -12.79 -6.67
CA ALA A 136 -0.84 -14.19 -6.37
C ALA A 136 -1.26 -15.13 -7.52
N GLY A 137 -0.48 -16.19 -7.75
CA GLY A 137 -0.78 -17.21 -8.76
C GLY A 137 0.11 -17.16 -10.00
N GLY A 138 0.95 -16.14 -10.16
CA GLY A 138 1.83 -15.94 -11.31
C GLY A 138 3.05 -16.88 -11.37
N GLY A 139 3.06 -17.95 -10.57
CA GLY A 139 4.13 -18.94 -10.60
C GLY A 139 5.41 -18.51 -9.87
N GLY A 140 5.29 -17.73 -8.80
CA GLY A 140 6.37 -17.39 -7.91
C GLY A 140 6.43 -15.91 -7.53
N ALA A 141 7.12 -15.65 -6.41
CA ALA A 141 7.18 -14.33 -5.78
C ALA A 141 7.67 -13.21 -6.70
N VAL A 142 8.65 -13.51 -7.57
CA VAL A 142 9.22 -12.52 -8.50
C VAL A 142 8.24 -12.17 -9.61
N ASN A 143 7.54 -13.18 -10.15
CA ASN A 143 6.56 -12.98 -11.21
C ASN A 143 5.34 -12.20 -10.69
N ASP A 144 4.82 -12.58 -9.52
CA ASP A 144 3.72 -11.89 -8.87
C ASP A 144 4.08 -10.40 -8.63
N HIS A 145 5.30 -10.16 -8.17
CA HIS A 145 5.81 -8.81 -7.94
C HIS A 145 5.92 -7.99 -9.22
N ALA A 146 6.44 -8.59 -10.30
CA ALA A 146 6.55 -7.92 -11.60
C ALA A 146 5.18 -7.53 -12.17
N CYS A 147 4.17 -8.41 -12.05
CA CYS A 147 2.81 -8.10 -12.48
C CYS A 147 2.16 -6.98 -11.63
N ALA A 148 2.43 -6.98 -10.31
CA ALA A 148 1.96 -5.90 -9.43
C ALA A 148 2.58 -4.54 -9.77
N LEU A 149 3.88 -4.50 -10.08
CA LEU A 149 4.54 -3.26 -10.53
C LEU A 149 4.01 -2.79 -11.88
N ALA A 150 3.83 -3.70 -12.84
CA ALA A 150 3.32 -3.35 -14.16
C ALA A 150 1.89 -2.74 -14.12
N ALA A 151 1.10 -3.08 -13.10
CA ALA A 151 -0.24 -2.54 -12.90
C ALA A 151 -0.24 -1.03 -12.62
N LEU A 152 0.83 -0.47 -12.04
CA LEU A 152 0.90 0.95 -11.68
C LEU A 152 0.80 1.86 -12.92
N ALA A 153 1.25 1.40 -14.08
CA ALA A 153 1.12 2.13 -15.34
C ALA A 153 -0.34 2.43 -15.74
N ALA A 154 -1.31 1.66 -15.21
CA ALA A 154 -2.74 1.89 -15.46
C ALA A 154 -3.32 3.08 -14.66
N VAL A 155 -2.57 3.60 -13.67
CA VAL A 155 -2.96 4.74 -12.82
C VAL A 155 -1.75 5.67 -12.68
N PRO A 156 -1.52 6.57 -13.66
CA PRO A 156 -0.33 7.44 -13.70
C PRO A 156 -0.20 8.40 -12.53
N GLU A 157 -1.29 8.65 -11.80
CA GLU A 157 -1.31 9.49 -10.62
C GLU A 157 -0.59 8.88 -9.41
N LEU A 158 -0.35 7.57 -9.44
CA LEU A 158 0.46 6.89 -8.43
C LEU A 158 1.95 7.12 -8.65
N ASP A 159 2.69 7.15 -7.56
CA ASP A 159 4.14 7.16 -7.62
C ASP A 159 4.61 5.89 -8.36
N GLN A 160 5.40 6.08 -9.40
CA GLN A 160 5.96 4.96 -10.15
C GLN A 160 7.17 4.40 -9.40
N PRO A 161 7.42 3.08 -9.46
CA PRO A 161 8.63 2.51 -8.90
C PRO A 161 9.84 3.14 -9.55
N LEU A 162 10.86 3.44 -8.76
CA LEU A 162 12.15 3.86 -9.30
C LEU A 162 12.70 2.73 -10.19
N PRO A 163 13.31 3.10 -11.33
CA PRO A 163 13.85 2.14 -12.28
C PRO A 163 14.98 1.30 -11.68
#